data_6e917121926778bd30609548f409fcc5
#
_entry.id   6e917121926778bd30609548f409fcc5
#
_cell.length_a   1.000
_cell.length_b   1.000
_cell.length_c   1.000
_cell.angle_alpha   90.00
_cell.angle_beta   90.00
_cell.angle_gamma   90.00
#
_symmetry.space_group_name_H-M   'P 1'
#
loop_
_entity.id
_entity.type
_entity.pdbx_description
1 polymer ?
#
loop_
_entity_poly.entity_id
_entity_poly.type
_entity_poly.pdbx_seq_one_letter_code
_entity_poly.pdbx_strand_id
1 'polypeptide(L)'
;MVNQFQVTVLLGGRSAEREVSLRSGAAVARALRALGHGVDEVDPAVESWGLPAKTEVVFLALHGEYGEDGQVQSRLETLGVPYTGTNAVGSALAFDKARSKEIFQQNQVASPRGVLIDSPTSTPPDTIPAPWILKPATQGSSVGLNLVEDEVGWNVALADSLRHGGTVLCEECIQGRELTVGVLDGVALPVVEVRPK
;
A
#
# COMPACT_ATOMS: atom_id res chain seq x y z
N MET A 1 -25.12 19.22 -14.90
CA MET A 1 -24.65 18.05 -15.70
C MET A 1 -23.26 17.71 -15.20
N VAL A 2 -23.00 16.46 -14.86
CA VAL A 2 -21.66 16.01 -14.50
C VAL A 2 -20.82 15.96 -15.78
N ASN A 3 -19.61 16.53 -15.75
CA ASN A 3 -18.72 16.44 -16.91
C ASN A 3 -18.40 14.96 -17.17
N GLN A 4 -18.51 14.54 -18.41
CA GLN A 4 -18.12 13.19 -18.82
C GLN A 4 -16.62 13.17 -19.17
N PHE A 5 -15.92 12.19 -18.68
CA PHE A 5 -14.49 11.97 -18.93
C PHE A 5 -14.24 10.66 -19.65
N GLN A 6 -13.12 10.58 -20.35
CA GLN A 6 -12.53 9.32 -20.82
C GLN A 6 -11.54 8.84 -19.75
N VAL A 7 -12.00 7.90 -18.94
CA VAL A 7 -11.27 7.36 -17.79
C VAL A 7 -10.60 6.05 -18.17
N THR A 8 -9.32 5.91 -17.87
CA THR A 8 -8.65 4.60 -17.91
C THR A 8 -8.52 4.07 -16.48
N VAL A 9 -9.11 2.91 -16.20
CA VAL A 9 -8.93 2.21 -14.92
C VAL A 9 -7.74 1.28 -15.05
N LEU A 10 -6.67 1.54 -14.26
CA LEU A 10 -5.56 0.61 -14.12
C LEU A 10 -5.88 -0.41 -13.04
N LEU A 11 -5.91 -1.69 -13.41
CA LEU A 11 -6.29 -2.80 -12.55
C LEU A 11 -5.43 -4.03 -12.82
N GLY A 12 -5.37 -4.98 -11.91
CA GLY A 12 -4.54 -6.18 -12.03
C GLY A 12 -3.11 -5.95 -11.54
N GLY A 13 -2.17 -5.79 -12.46
CA GLY A 13 -0.75 -5.63 -12.11
C GLY A 13 -0.07 -6.95 -11.75
N ARG A 14 1.19 -6.88 -11.26
CA ARG A 14 2.04 -8.06 -10.97
C ARG A 14 2.17 -8.36 -9.47
N SER A 15 1.59 -7.53 -8.59
CA SER A 15 1.70 -7.71 -7.15
C SER A 15 0.97 -8.96 -6.66
N ALA A 16 1.26 -9.36 -5.42
CA ALA A 16 0.54 -10.43 -4.74
C ALA A 16 -0.97 -10.14 -4.58
N GLU A 17 -1.36 -8.87 -4.71
CA GLU A 17 -2.74 -8.40 -4.56
C GLU A 17 -3.51 -8.30 -5.90
N ARG A 18 -2.96 -8.90 -6.97
CA ARG A 18 -3.54 -8.87 -8.32
C ARG A 18 -5.05 -9.16 -8.36
N GLU A 19 -5.48 -10.23 -7.71
CA GLU A 19 -6.89 -10.66 -7.71
C GLU A 19 -7.82 -9.66 -7.02
N VAL A 20 -7.33 -8.99 -5.98
CA VAL A 20 -8.06 -7.91 -5.30
C VAL A 20 -8.19 -6.71 -6.23
N SER A 21 -7.11 -6.34 -6.90
CA SER A 21 -7.06 -5.25 -7.87
C SER A 21 -8.01 -5.48 -9.06
N LEU A 22 -8.04 -6.68 -9.61
CA LEU A 22 -8.97 -7.03 -10.69
C LEU A 22 -10.43 -6.86 -10.27
N ARG A 23 -10.78 -7.30 -9.05
CA ARG A 23 -12.15 -7.18 -8.53
C ARG A 23 -12.55 -5.73 -8.23
N SER A 24 -11.69 -4.99 -7.54
CA SER A 24 -11.95 -3.59 -7.19
C SER A 24 -11.99 -2.71 -8.44
N GLY A 25 -11.05 -2.90 -9.36
CA GLY A 25 -11.00 -2.16 -10.61
C GLY A 25 -12.23 -2.42 -11.50
N ALA A 26 -12.66 -3.68 -11.63
CA ALA A 26 -13.89 -4.00 -12.37
C ALA A 26 -15.13 -3.36 -11.73
N ALA A 27 -15.19 -3.28 -10.40
CA ALA A 27 -16.30 -2.61 -9.70
C ALA A 27 -16.29 -1.10 -9.97
N VAL A 28 -15.11 -0.46 -9.92
CA VAL A 28 -14.93 0.96 -10.26
C VAL A 28 -15.30 1.22 -11.70
N ALA A 29 -14.83 0.42 -12.66
CA ALA A 29 -15.13 0.58 -14.07
C ALA A 29 -16.64 0.52 -14.35
N ARG A 30 -17.36 -0.42 -13.72
CA ARG A 30 -18.83 -0.49 -13.81
C ARG A 30 -19.50 0.77 -13.26
N ALA A 31 -19.07 1.26 -12.10
CA ALA A 31 -19.63 2.45 -11.48
C ALA A 31 -19.40 3.71 -12.33
N LEU A 32 -18.22 3.90 -12.88
CA LEU A 32 -17.89 5.03 -13.76
C LEU A 32 -18.73 5.00 -15.06
N ARG A 33 -18.91 3.81 -15.66
CA ARG A 33 -19.79 3.66 -16.83
C ARG A 33 -21.25 3.99 -16.50
N ALA A 34 -21.72 3.58 -15.32
CA ALA A 34 -23.09 3.90 -14.87
C ALA A 34 -23.30 5.42 -14.63
N LEU A 35 -22.23 6.15 -14.33
CA LEU A 35 -22.23 7.61 -14.23
C LEU A 35 -22.10 8.32 -15.58
N GLY A 36 -21.96 7.57 -16.68
CA GLY A 36 -21.91 8.11 -18.04
C GLY A 36 -20.50 8.43 -18.55
N HIS A 37 -19.44 8.03 -17.83
CA HIS A 37 -18.06 8.19 -18.31
C HIS A 37 -17.72 7.16 -19.39
N GLY A 38 -16.85 7.52 -20.35
CA GLY A 38 -16.18 6.56 -21.21
C GLY A 38 -15.09 5.84 -20.39
N VAL A 39 -15.06 4.49 -20.41
CA VAL A 39 -14.13 3.75 -19.53
C VAL A 39 -13.42 2.66 -20.30
N ASP A 40 -12.09 2.74 -20.31
CA ASP A 40 -11.16 1.69 -20.73
C ASP A 40 -10.55 1.03 -19.49
N GLU A 41 -10.27 -0.27 -19.58
CA GLU A 41 -9.58 -1.04 -18.53
C GLU A 41 -8.21 -1.48 -19.06
N VAL A 42 -7.14 -1.22 -18.31
CA VAL A 42 -5.77 -1.57 -18.70
C VAL A 42 -5.09 -2.30 -17.55
N ASP A 43 -4.50 -3.44 -17.87
CA ASP A 43 -3.72 -4.25 -16.93
C ASP A 43 -2.23 -4.06 -17.18
N PRO A 44 -1.49 -3.42 -16.24
CA PRO A 44 -0.06 -3.21 -16.38
C PRO A 44 0.81 -4.45 -16.10
N ALA A 45 0.22 -5.62 -15.91
CA ALA A 45 0.98 -6.87 -15.85
C ALA A 45 1.77 -7.14 -17.14
N VAL A 46 1.30 -6.61 -18.27
CA VAL A 46 2.00 -6.65 -19.55
C VAL A 46 3.07 -5.56 -19.59
N GLU A 47 4.31 -5.91 -19.88
CA GLU A 47 5.45 -4.97 -19.83
C GLU A 47 5.30 -3.78 -20.79
N SER A 48 4.68 -4.00 -21.95
CA SER A 48 4.43 -2.99 -22.98
C SER A 48 3.11 -2.25 -22.82
N TRP A 49 2.49 -2.24 -21.63
CA TRP A 49 1.21 -1.57 -21.43
C TRP A 49 1.30 -0.06 -21.72
N GLY A 50 0.25 0.49 -22.27
CA GLY A 50 0.11 1.91 -22.56
C GLY A 50 -1.30 2.38 -22.35
N LEU A 51 -1.46 3.70 -22.25
CA LEU A 51 -2.79 4.32 -22.13
C LEU A 51 -3.42 4.50 -23.53
N PRO A 52 -4.74 4.29 -23.67
CA PRO A 52 -5.48 4.72 -24.85
C PRO A 52 -5.26 6.24 -25.12
N ALA A 53 -5.12 6.60 -26.40
CA ALA A 53 -4.80 7.99 -26.80
C ALA A 53 -5.84 9.03 -26.32
N LYS A 54 -7.07 8.61 -26.03
CA LYS A 54 -8.16 9.47 -25.56
C LYS A 54 -8.23 9.59 -24.04
N THR A 55 -7.35 8.95 -23.27
CA THR A 55 -7.36 8.97 -21.81
C THR A 55 -7.19 10.40 -21.29
N GLU A 56 -8.18 10.90 -20.54
CA GLU A 56 -8.14 12.21 -19.89
C GLU A 56 -7.73 12.11 -18.42
N VAL A 57 -8.06 11.01 -17.77
CA VAL A 57 -7.72 10.75 -16.36
C VAL A 57 -7.57 9.24 -16.12
N VAL A 58 -6.65 8.88 -15.22
CA VAL A 58 -6.46 7.49 -14.81
C VAL A 58 -7.03 7.27 -13.41
N PHE A 59 -7.85 6.24 -13.26
CA PHE A 59 -8.22 5.73 -11.94
C PHE A 59 -7.30 4.59 -11.56
N LEU A 60 -6.53 4.76 -10.47
CA LEU A 60 -5.64 3.75 -9.94
C LEU A 60 -6.43 2.79 -9.04
N ALA A 61 -6.65 1.57 -9.52
CA ALA A 61 -7.23 0.45 -8.75
C ALA A 61 -6.20 -0.66 -8.52
N LEU A 62 -4.92 -0.34 -8.67
CA LEU A 62 -3.80 -1.21 -8.36
C LEU A 62 -3.54 -1.25 -6.86
N HIS A 63 -3.03 -2.37 -6.36
CA HIS A 63 -2.66 -2.56 -4.96
C HIS A 63 -1.24 -3.12 -4.84
N GLY A 64 -0.57 -2.79 -3.73
CA GLY A 64 0.76 -3.25 -3.41
C GLY A 64 1.85 -2.69 -4.33
N GLU A 65 2.88 -3.51 -4.56
CA GLU A 65 4.03 -3.14 -5.38
C GLU A 65 3.61 -2.67 -6.78
N TYR A 66 4.32 -1.69 -7.33
CA TYR A 66 4.03 -0.95 -8.54
C TYR A 66 2.81 -0.02 -8.44
N GLY A 67 1.72 -0.43 -7.78
CA GLY A 67 0.49 0.34 -7.65
C GLY A 67 0.54 1.44 -6.58
N GLU A 68 1.22 1.17 -5.47
CA GLU A 68 1.22 2.02 -4.27
C GLU A 68 2.59 2.57 -3.90
N ASP A 69 3.66 2.14 -4.57
CA ASP A 69 5.06 2.46 -4.25
C ASP A 69 5.65 3.66 -5.01
N GLY A 70 4.82 4.37 -5.79
CA GLY A 70 5.23 5.53 -6.57
C GLY A 70 5.66 5.24 -8.00
N GLN A 71 5.85 3.97 -8.40
CA GLN A 71 6.34 3.62 -9.73
C GLN A 71 5.33 3.96 -10.83
N VAL A 72 4.09 3.51 -10.71
CA VAL A 72 3.03 3.81 -11.69
C VAL A 72 2.71 5.31 -11.71
N GLN A 73 2.70 5.95 -10.55
CA GLN A 73 2.48 7.39 -10.42
C GLN A 73 3.56 8.17 -11.17
N SER A 74 4.84 7.86 -10.98
CA SER A 74 5.97 8.46 -11.71
C SER A 74 5.84 8.31 -13.21
N ARG A 75 5.39 7.14 -13.67
CA ARG A 75 5.14 6.91 -15.11
C ARG A 75 4.00 7.80 -15.63
N LEU A 76 2.90 7.92 -14.89
CA LEU A 76 1.77 8.76 -15.27
C LEU A 76 2.13 10.26 -15.26
N GLU A 77 2.93 10.70 -14.28
CA GLU A 77 3.48 12.06 -14.22
C GLU A 77 4.35 12.37 -15.45
N THR A 78 5.20 11.42 -15.85
CA THR A 78 6.03 11.53 -17.07
C THR A 78 5.17 11.64 -18.35
N LEU A 79 4.03 10.95 -18.38
CA LEU A 79 3.07 11.02 -19.48
C LEU A 79 2.19 12.29 -19.45
N GLY A 80 2.23 13.04 -18.35
CA GLY A 80 1.41 14.24 -18.15
C GLY A 80 -0.09 13.96 -18.00
N VAL A 81 -0.47 12.75 -17.57
CA VAL A 81 -1.86 12.33 -17.42
C VAL A 81 -2.29 12.41 -15.95
N PRO A 82 -3.36 13.14 -15.62
CA PRO A 82 -3.91 13.17 -14.26
C PRO A 82 -4.36 11.79 -13.79
N TYR A 83 -4.23 11.53 -12.49
CA TYR A 83 -4.65 10.26 -11.89
C TYR A 83 -5.19 10.45 -10.48
N THR A 84 -5.92 9.45 -9.97
CA THR A 84 -6.45 9.44 -8.62
C THR A 84 -5.39 9.00 -7.61
N GLY A 85 -5.39 9.63 -6.42
CA GLY A 85 -4.52 9.26 -5.30
C GLY A 85 -3.33 10.20 -5.10
N THR A 86 -2.38 9.72 -4.32
CA THR A 86 -1.17 10.48 -3.92
C THR A 86 -0.13 10.47 -5.05
N ASN A 87 0.66 11.54 -5.16
CA ASN A 87 1.75 11.65 -6.13
C ASN A 87 2.86 10.60 -5.92
N ALA A 88 3.77 10.47 -6.88
CA ALA A 88 4.81 9.45 -6.86
C ALA A 88 5.70 9.52 -5.60
N VAL A 89 6.10 10.72 -5.19
CA VAL A 89 6.96 10.91 -4.01
C VAL A 89 6.22 10.52 -2.72
N GLY A 90 4.98 10.97 -2.56
CA GLY A 90 4.15 10.64 -1.41
C GLY A 90 3.81 9.15 -1.32
N SER A 91 3.50 8.53 -2.47
CA SER A 91 3.25 7.08 -2.54
C SER A 91 4.49 6.27 -2.15
N ALA A 92 5.66 6.58 -2.70
CA ALA A 92 6.90 5.91 -2.35
C ALA A 92 7.26 6.06 -0.86
N LEU A 93 7.03 7.25 -0.30
CA LEU A 93 7.26 7.52 1.12
C LEU A 93 6.30 6.71 2.01
N ALA A 94 5.01 6.71 1.68
CA ALA A 94 3.99 6.01 2.45
C ALA A 94 4.13 4.48 2.39
N PHE A 95 4.61 3.94 1.28
CA PHE A 95 4.84 2.52 1.10
C PHE A 95 6.02 2.00 1.94
N ASP A 96 7.04 2.84 2.16
CA ASP A 96 8.19 2.54 3.01
C ASP A 96 7.88 2.87 4.48
N LYS A 97 7.61 1.82 5.27
CA LYS A 97 7.24 1.96 6.69
C LYS A 97 8.34 2.58 7.55
N ALA A 98 9.61 2.33 7.20
CA ALA A 98 10.73 2.90 7.93
C ALA A 98 10.78 4.42 7.73
N ARG A 99 10.71 4.88 6.49
CA ARG A 99 10.67 6.30 6.16
C ARG A 99 9.41 7.00 6.70
N SER A 100 8.26 6.32 6.61
CA SER A 100 7.02 6.82 7.22
C SER A 100 7.18 7.06 8.72
N LYS A 101 7.82 6.14 9.45
CA LYS A 101 8.07 6.29 10.91
C LYS A 101 8.98 7.47 11.22
N GLU A 102 10.02 7.71 10.42
CA GLU A 102 10.88 8.89 10.56
C GLU A 102 10.08 10.18 10.44
N ILE A 103 9.19 10.28 9.45
CA ILE A 103 8.31 11.44 9.27
C ILE A 103 7.31 11.58 10.42
N PHE A 104 6.73 10.48 10.90
CA PHE A 104 5.85 10.49 12.06
C PHE A 104 6.57 11.02 13.30
N GLN A 105 7.78 10.56 13.56
CA GLN A 105 8.59 11.04 14.68
C GLN A 105 8.92 12.54 14.57
N GLN A 106 9.34 13.00 13.39
CA GLN A 106 9.63 14.42 13.14
C GLN A 106 8.40 15.32 13.36
N ASN A 107 7.20 14.80 13.08
CA ASN A 107 5.93 15.52 13.23
C ASN A 107 5.19 15.19 14.54
N GLN A 108 5.84 14.51 15.48
CA GLN A 108 5.26 14.13 16.79
C GLN A 108 3.97 13.29 16.68
N VAL A 109 3.84 12.52 15.59
CA VAL A 109 2.78 11.54 15.43
C VAL A 109 3.20 10.25 16.11
N ALA A 110 2.37 9.78 17.06
CA ALA A 110 2.63 8.54 17.77
C ALA A 110 2.66 7.35 16.82
N SER A 111 3.66 6.49 16.96
CA SER A 111 3.76 5.21 16.26
C SER A 111 4.38 4.16 17.18
N PRO A 112 4.12 2.86 16.98
CA PRO A 112 4.73 1.80 17.78
C PRO A 112 6.26 1.93 17.79
N ARG A 113 6.91 1.59 18.90
CA ARG A 113 8.38 1.49 18.92
C ARG A 113 8.81 0.39 17.94
N GLY A 114 9.88 0.65 17.21
CA GLY A 114 10.32 -0.33 16.19
C GLY A 114 11.79 -0.16 15.84
N VAL A 115 12.36 -1.27 15.34
CA VAL A 115 13.73 -1.33 14.81
C VAL A 115 13.73 -2.04 13.47
N LEU A 116 14.68 -1.67 12.60
CA LEU A 116 14.88 -2.35 11.32
C LEU A 116 15.85 -3.51 11.48
N ILE A 117 15.56 -4.61 10.80
CA ILE A 117 16.35 -5.84 10.79
C ILE A 117 16.57 -6.25 9.34
N ASP A 118 17.81 -6.45 8.96
CA ASP A 118 18.23 -6.84 7.61
C ASP A 118 18.99 -8.18 7.56
N SER A 119 19.26 -8.76 8.73
CA SER A 119 19.99 -10.02 8.84
C SER A 119 19.11 -11.16 9.34
N PRO A 120 19.14 -12.34 8.66
CA PRO A 120 18.39 -13.51 9.09
C PRO A 120 18.89 -14.14 10.39
N THR A 121 20.06 -13.72 10.88
CA THR A 121 20.65 -14.19 12.14
C THR A 121 20.46 -13.22 13.30
N SER A 122 19.68 -12.15 13.11
CA SER A 122 19.38 -11.19 14.18
C SER A 122 18.56 -11.81 15.28
N THR A 123 18.93 -11.49 16.52
CA THR A 123 18.16 -11.86 17.72
C THR A 123 17.04 -10.81 17.96
N PRO A 124 16.04 -11.16 18.79
CA PRO A 124 15.05 -10.17 19.25
C PRO A 124 15.71 -8.94 19.85
N PRO A 125 15.17 -7.74 19.61
CA PRO A 125 15.75 -6.50 20.14
C PRO A 125 15.47 -6.36 21.64
N ASP A 126 16.49 -6.15 22.45
CA ASP A 126 16.36 -5.91 23.90
C ASP A 126 15.55 -4.66 24.25
N THR A 127 15.41 -3.74 23.28
CA THR A 127 14.72 -2.45 23.46
C THR A 127 13.20 -2.53 23.34
N ILE A 128 12.68 -3.65 22.81
CA ILE A 128 11.26 -3.88 22.56
C ILE A 128 10.87 -5.23 23.19
N PRO A 129 10.05 -5.26 24.25
CA PRO A 129 9.61 -6.52 24.84
C PRO A 129 8.62 -7.27 23.90
N ALA A 130 8.57 -8.58 24.01
CA ALA A 130 7.54 -9.40 23.38
C ALA A 130 6.13 -9.03 23.90
N PRO A 131 5.07 -9.25 23.13
CA PRO A 131 5.08 -9.82 21.77
C PRO A 131 5.53 -8.78 20.71
N TRP A 132 6.10 -9.29 19.63
CA TRP A 132 6.57 -8.47 18.49
C TRP A 132 5.70 -8.64 17.26
N ILE A 133 5.62 -7.59 16.45
CA ILE A 133 5.13 -7.65 15.09
C ILE A 133 6.33 -7.54 14.15
N LEU A 134 6.58 -8.60 13.38
CA LEU A 134 7.55 -8.58 12.28
C LEU A 134 6.81 -8.37 10.97
N LYS A 135 7.24 -7.40 10.17
CA LYS A 135 6.64 -7.13 8.87
C LYS A 135 7.68 -6.59 7.89
N PRO A 136 7.60 -6.93 6.59
CA PRO A 136 8.47 -6.33 5.58
C PRO A 136 8.31 -4.81 5.57
N ALA A 137 9.42 -4.08 5.46
CA ALA A 137 9.41 -2.62 5.46
C ALA A 137 8.63 -2.03 4.28
N THR A 138 8.61 -2.73 3.13
CA THR A 138 8.07 -2.25 1.85
C THR A 138 7.06 -3.22 1.23
N GLN A 139 6.13 -3.76 2.01
CA GLN A 139 5.02 -4.58 1.51
C GLN A 139 3.68 -4.09 2.06
N GLY A 140 2.59 -4.33 1.31
CA GLY A 140 1.21 -4.03 1.70
C GLY A 140 0.45 -5.25 2.24
N SER A 141 -0.82 -5.04 2.63
CA SER A 141 -1.85 -6.05 2.92
C SER A 141 -1.42 -7.22 3.81
N SER A 142 -0.62 -6.96 4.82
CA SER A 142 -0.16 -7.99 5.78
C SER A 142 0.68 -9.12 5.16
N VAL A 143 1.20 -8.95 3.93
CA VAL A 143 2.11 -9.93 3.33
C VAL A 143 3.39 -10.02 4.16
N GLY A 144 3.74 -11.21 4.64
CA GLY A 144 4.91 -11.43 5.49
C GLY A 144 4.81 -10.82 6.89
N LEU A 145 3.61 -10.42 7.35
CA LEU A 145 3.38 -9.95 8.71
C LEU A 145 3.25 -11.16 9.65
N ASN A 146 4.04 -11.16 10.72
CA ASN A 146 4.05 -12.21 11.74
C ASN A 146 3.92 -11.60 13.13
N LEU A 147 2.99 -12.16 13.95
CA LEU A 147 2.95 -11.94 15.39
C LEU A 147 3.86 -12.98 16.05
N VAL A 148 4.79 -12.53 16.87
CA VAL A 148 5.78 -13.35 17.57
C VAL A 148 5.63 -13.15 19.06
N GLU A 149 5.09 -14.17 19.74
CA GLU A 149 4.76 -14.09 21.17
C GLU A 149 6.00 -14.24 22.07
N ASP A 150 7.00 -14.98 21.60
CA ASP A 150 8.23 -15.27 22.35
C ASP A 150 9.42 -15.55 21.39
N GLU A 151 10.61 -15.75 21.96
CA GLU A 151 11.84 -15.99 21.21
C GLU A 151 11.82 -17.32 20.41
N VAL A 152 10.98 -18.27 20.78
CA VAL A 152 10.93 -19.59 20.11
C VAL A 152 10.44 -19.45 18.66
N GLY A 153 9.46 -18.58 18.44
CA GLY A 153 8.91 -18.30 17.10
C GLY A 153 9.77 -17.35 16.25
N TRP A 154 10.75 -16.67 16.83
CA TRP A 154 11.45 -15.56 16.21
C TRP A 154 12.11 -15.90 14.87
N ASN A 155 12.97 -16.93 14.82
CA ASN A 155 13.75 -17.24 13.62
C ASN A 155 12.86 -17.61 12.43
N VAL A 156 11.76 -18.31 12.67
CA VAL A 156 10.82 -18.73 11.62
C VAL A 156 10.09 -17.50 11.08
N ALA A 157 9.59 -16.65 11.94
CA ALA A 157 8.87 -15.43 11.59
C ALA A 157 9.80 -14.42 10.89
N LEU A 158 11.02 -14.24 11.37
CA LEU A 158 12.01 -13.36 10.73
C LEU A 158 12.37 -13.84 9.33
N ALA A 159 12.64 -15.13 9.16
CA ALA A 159 12.93 -15.70 7.85
C ALA A 159 11.77 -15.56 6.88
N ASP A 160 10.52 -15.69 7.35
CA ASP A 160 9.32 -15.47 6.56
C ASP A 160 9.19 -14.00 6.12
N SER A 161 9.30 -13.07 7.06
CA SER A 161 9.18 -11.63 6.75
C SER A 161 10.29 -11.15 5.79
N LEU A 162 11.54 -11.61 5.96
CA LEU A 162 12.68 -11.27 5.10
C LEU A 162 12.50 -11.71 3.65
N ARG A 163 11.83 -12.84 3.40
CA ARG A 163 11.55 -13.33 2.04
C ARG A 163 10.70 -12.35 1.22
N HIS A 164 9.94 -11.48 1.87
CA HIS A 164 9.00 -10.57 1.23
C HIS A 164 9.50 -9.13 1.04
N GLY A 165 10.73 -8.78 1.48
CA GLY A 165 11.18 -7.41 1.33
C GLY A 165 12.64 -7.13 1.66
N GLY A 166 13.41 -8.14 2.06
CA GLY A 166 14.84 -8.01 2.38
C GLY A 166 15.14 -7.24 3.68
N THR A 167 14.29 -6.32 4.09
CA THR A 167 14.35 -5.58 5.36
C THR A 167 13.03 -5.73 6.11
N VAL A 168 13.11 -6.05 7.39
CA VAL A 168 11.96 -6.26 8.29
C VAL A 168 11.89 -5.13 9.31
N LEU A 169 10.72 -4.59 9.51
CA LEU A 169 10.42 -3.73 10.65
C LEU A 169 9.87 -4.61 11.78
N CYS A 170 10.60 -4.66 12.89
CA CYS A 170 10.16 -5.27 14.13
C CYS A 170 9.55 -4.19 15.02
N GLU A 171 8.30 -4.34 15.42
CA GLU A 171 7.58 -3.39 16.27
C GLU A 171 7.01 -4.04 17.52
N GLU A 172 6.78 -3.23 18.56
CA GLU A 172 5.95 -3.64 19.69
C GLU A 172 4.52 -3.95 19.20
N CYS A 173 3.92 -4.99 19.77
CA CYS A 173 2.54 -5.33 19.46
C CYS A 173 1.59 -4.44 20.25
N ILE A 174 0.86 -3.57 19.58
CA ILE A 174 -0.15 -2.71 20.21
C ILE A 174 -1.49 -3.44 20.28
N GLN A 175 -2.00 -3.60 21.50
CA GLN A 175 -3.35 -4.13 21.74
C GLN A 175 -4.38 -3.01 21.68
N GLY A 176 -5.48 -3.20 20.95
CA GLY A 176 -6.52 -2.17 20.85
C GLY A 176 -7.47 -2.37 19.68
N ARG A 177 -8.27 -1.34 19.43
CA ARG A 177 -9.16 -1.30 18.26
C ARG A 177 -8.36 -0.87 17.03
N GLU A 178 -8.62 -1.51 15.91
CA GLU A 178 -8.06 -1.10 14.63
C GLU A 178 -8.97 -0.04 14.00
N LEU A 179 -8.43 1.14 13.77
CA LEU A 179 -9.15 2.27 13.20
C LEU A 179 -8.45 2.75 11.93
N THR A 180 -9.25 3.20 10.95
CA THR A 180 -8.73 3.86 9.75
C THR A 180 -9.48 5.16 9.49
N VAL A 181 -8.79 6.13 8.88
CA VAL A 181 -9.35 7.43 8.48
C VAL A 181 -8.91 7.72 7.06
N GLY A 182 -9.88 7.80 6.15
CA GLY A 182 -9.61 8.27 4.79
C GLY A 182 -9.38 9.78 4.79
N VAL A 183 -8.54 10.24 3.85
CA VAL A 183 -8.35 11.67 3.59
C VAL A 183 -8.67 11.94 2.12
N LEU A 184 -9.55 12.89 1.86
CA LEU A 184 -9.94 13.31 0.51
C LEU A 184 -9.73 14.83 0.40
N ASP A 185 -8.92 15.26 -0.57
CA ASP A 185 -8.57 16.67 -0.81
C ASP A 185 -8.10 17.40 0.47
N GLY A 186 -7.30 16.72 1.31
CA GLY A 186 -6.78 17.25 2.56
C GLY A 186 -7.78 17.26 3.73
N VAL A 187 -9.01 16.76 3.52
CA VAL A 187 -10.05 16.69 4.56
C VAL A 187 -10.16 15.27 5.10
N ALA A 188 -10.04 15.11 6.42
CA ALA A 188 -10.23 13.83 7.08
C ALA A 188 -11.71 13.41 7.01
N LEU A 189 -11.96 12.18 6.58
CA LEU A 189 -13.27 11.55 6.57
C LEU A 189 -13.59 10.94 7.96
N PRO A 190 -14.85 10.53 8.20
CA PRO A 190 -15.22 9.86 9.44
C PRO A 190 -14.36 8.62 9.75
N VAL A 191 -14.05 8.42 11.02
CA VAL A 191 -13.28 7.26 11.50
C VAL A 191 -14.06 5.96 11.28
N VAL A 192 -13.40 4.95 10.75
CA VAL A 192 -13.96 3.61 10.54
C VAL A 192 -13.21 2.61 11.41
N GLU A 193 -13.94 1.78 12.15
CA GLU A 193 -13.36 0.65 12.90
C GLU A 193 -13.32 -0.60 12.02
N VAL A 194 -12.14 -1.21 11.93
CA VAL A 194 -11.93 -2.49 11.24
C VAL A 194 -12.12 -3.61 12.25
N ARG A 195 -13.11 -4.49 12.02
CA ARG A 195 -13.38 -5.66 12.86
C ARG A 195 -13.14 -6.92 12.05
N PRO A 196 -12.05 -7.66 12.32
CA PRO A 196 -11.84 -8.96 11.68
C PRO A 196 -12.99 -9.91 12.03
N LYS A 197 -13.31 -10.80 11.10
CA LYS A 197 -14.33 -11.84 11.31
C LYS A 197 -13.76 -13.01 12.08
#